data_d605f9beb6dfbbbc4d92a3ca0ad7f59c
#
_entry.id   d605f9beb6dfbbbc4d92a3ca0ad7f59c
#
_cell.length_a   1.000
_cell.length_b   1.000
_cell.length_c   1.000
_cell.angle_alpha   90.00
_cell.angle_beta   90.00
_cell.angle_gamma   90.00
#
_symmetry.space_group_name_H-M   'P 1'
#
loop_
_entity.id
_entity.type
_entity.pdbx_description
1 polymer ?
#
loop_
_entity_poly.entity_id
_entity_poly.type
_entity_poly.pdbx_seq_one_letter_code
_entity_poly.pdbx_strand_id
1 'polypeptide(L)'
;MQSRSFFANSVVALSVLLAIPVAVTAQQAQQHRVEHPARYTVTDLGVLGEGTNSSAFDISSVGWVGGSSNLIPGGPQHAFLWYGGGPLQDLGTLGGPNSAADGPNWFGEAPIVSEIAQKDPDGEDLCGFGTHLQCRAAIWRFGRLTALRGLPGGRNALSIGINNLGQIVGWAENGVRDSTCATATAFQVYRFEAVKWEPNGEIERLRPLKGDTVAFSFGINDRGQAVGSSGTCATQGLPPNVTGLHAVRWERDGSPTYLGTLGDAQNTKFNSANSINLRGEVAGTSQYKDGTVHSFLWTRATGMRDIGTLAGAFATIAPCCHSINNRDEIVGFSIGANGPTAFLWRDKVIADLNTLVPANSPLHLLFAESINDAGEIVGQGCVLPECTVMHAFRVTPRTERR
;
A
#
# COMPACT_ATOMS: atom_id res chain seq x y z
N MET A 1 29.26 9.74 2.56
CA MET A 1 28.20 10.24 3.43
C MET A 1 27.10 10.85 2.55
N GLN A 2 26.42 10.05 1.78
CA GLN A 2 25.26 10.46 0.95
C GLN A 2 24.62 9.19 0.42
N SER A 3 23.72 8.59 1.19
CA SER A 3 22.77 7.60 0.69
C SER A 3 21.73 7.22 1.78
N ARG A 4 20.98 8.20 2.26
CA ARG A 4 19.91 7.96 3.24
C ARG A 4 18.54 8.55 2.86
N SER A 5 18.31 8.90 1.59
CA SER A 5 17.06 9.56 1.16
C SER A 5 16.10 8.73 0.31
N PHE A 6 16.34 7.44 0.08
CA PHE A 6 15.48 6.65 -0.80
C PHE A 6 14.32 5.90 -0.11
N PHE A 7 14.15 6.04 1.20
CA PHE A 7 13.24 5.19 1.98
C PHE A 7 11.99 5.87 2.53
N ALA A 8 11.76 7.15 2.23
CA ALA A 8 10.64 7.88 2.83
C ALA A 8 9.30 7.78 2.09
N ASN A 9 9.18 7.02 1.01
CA ASN A 9 8.02 7.13 0.11
C ASN A 9 7.01 5.98 0.16
N SER A 10 6.99 5.17 1.20
CA SER A 10 6.01 4.07 1.26
C SER A 10 5.56 3.81 2.69
N VAL A 11 4.85 4.76 3.26
CA VAL A 11 4.27 4.61 4.61
C VAL A 11 3.19 3.53 4.65
N VAL A 12 2.70 3.10 3.51
CA VAL A 12 1.58 2.16 3.43
C VAL A 12 1.92 0.86 2.71
N ALA A 13 2.99 0.85 1.92
CA ALA A 13 3.51 -0.43 1.49
C ALA A 13 4.30 -1.04 2.64
N LEU A 14 3.82 -2.15 3.19
CA LEU A 14 4.62 -3.07 4.01
C LEU A 14 5.74 -3.60 3.09
N SER A 15 6.61 -2.68 2.69
CA SER A 15 7.69 -2.93 1.75
C SER A 15 8.79 -3.64 2.50
N VAL A 16 8.95 -4.92 2.24
CA VAL A 16 10.17 -5.67 2.51
C VAL A 16 11.27 -5.03 1.66
N LEU A 17 11.77 -3.88 2.06
CA LEU A 17 12.92 -3.27 1.45
C LEU A 17 14.19 -3.77 2.15
N LEU A 18 14.70 -4.89 1.65
CA LEU A 18 16.12 -5.15 1.74
C LEU A 18 16.83 -3.94 1.12
N ALA A 19 17.69 -3.27 1.87
CA ALA A 19 18.55 -2.19 1.38
C ALA A 19 19.58 -2.74 0.38
N ILE A 20 19.11 -2.99 -0.85
CA ILE A 20 19.98 -3.28 -1.98
C ILE A 20 20.17 -1.97 -2.73
N PRO A 21 21.39 -1.49 -2.96
CA PRO A 21 21.60 -0.35 -3.83
C PRO A 21 21.23 -0.79 -5.26
N VAL A 22 20.06 -0.39 -5.73
CA VAL A 22 19.60 -0.65 -7.09
C VAL A 22 20.30 0.36 -8.00
N ALA A 23 21.44 -0.01 -8.53
CA ALA A 23 21.98 0.64 -9.72
C ALA A 23 21.33 -0.04 -10.94
N VAL A 24 20.12 0.36 -11.29
CA VAL A 24 19.55 -0.03 -12.59
C VAL A 24 20.25 0.79 -13.65
N THR A 25 21.16 0.18 -14.40
CA THR A 25 21.77 0.84 -15.55
C THR A 25 20.77 0.83 -16.69
N ALA A 26 20.54 1.98 -17.30
CA ALA A 26 19.64 2.18 -18.44
C ALA A 26 19.88 1.22 -19.63
N GLN A 27 21.06 0.62 -19.70
CA GLN A 27 21.45 -0.35 -20.72
C GLN A 27 20.75 -1.71 -20.63
N GLN A 28 20.25 -2.11 -19.45
CA GLN A 28 19.59 -3.41 -19.26
C GLN A 28 18.09 -3.39 -19.61
N ALA A 29 17.48 -2.21 -19.64
CA ALA A 29 16.08 -2.06 -20.04
C ALA A 29 15.83 -2.25 -21.56
N GLN A 30 16.88 -2.31 -22.38
CA GLN A 30 16.79 -2.43 -23.83
C GLN A 30 16.95 -3.84 -24.40
N GLN A 31 17.33 -4.85 -23.60
CA GLN A 31 17.54 -6.21 -24.10
C GLN A 31 16.30 -7.09 -23.90
N HIS A 32 15.71 -7.50 -25.04
CA HIS A 32 14.60 -8.46 -25.24
C HIS A 32 13.17 -7.94 -24.99
N ARG A 33 12.72 -6.96 -25.77
CA ARG A 33 11.30 -6.77 -26.04
C ARG A 33 10.88 -7.58 -27.28
N VAL A 34 10.19 -8.69 -27.05
CA VAL A 34 9.32 -9.26 -28.07
C VAL A 34 8.19 -8.24 -28.30
N GLU A 35 8.01 -7.72 -29.51
CA GLU A 35 6.93 -6.78 -29.82
C GLU A 35 5.57 -7.49 -29.76
N HIS A 36 5.02 -7.62 -28.56
CA HIS A 36 3.59 -7.86 -28.42
C HIS A 36 2.87 -6.51 -28.57
N PRO A 37 1.69 -6.49 -29.24
CA PRO A 37 0.91 -5.26 -29.34
C PRO A 37 0.62 -4.76 -27.91
N ALA A 38 0.99 -3.48 -27.64
CA ALA A 38 0.77 -2.87 -26.34
C ALA A 38 -0.72 -2.92 -25.97
N ARG A 39 -1.02 -3.53 -24.82
CA ARG A 39 -2.41 -3.69 -24.31
C ARG A 39 -2.85 -2.51 -23.46
N TYR A 40 -1.90 -1.66 -23.04
CA TYR A 40 -2.14 -0.51 -22.16
C TYR A 40 -1.51 0.76 -22.76
N THR A 41 -2.05 1.90 -22.35
CA THR A 41 -1.41 3.22 -22.48
C THR A 41 -0.88 3.65 -21.13
N VAL A 42 0.24 4.38 -21.09
CA VAL A 42 0.84 4.92 -19.86
C VAL A 42 0.58 6.42 -19.83
N THR A 43 0.10 6.90 -18.69
CA THR A 43 0.02 8.32 -18.34
C THR A 43 0.96 8.56 -17.17
N ASP A 44 1.93 9.44 -17.37
CA ASP A 44 2.73 10.01 -16.29
C ASP A 44 1.88 11.10 -15.60
N LEU A 45 1.66 10.98 -14.29
CA LEU A 45 0.84 11.92 -13.53
C LEU A 45 1.62 13.17 -13.10
N GLY A 46 2.95 13.14 -13.23
CA GLY A 46 3.84 14.24 -12.82
C GLY A 46 3.98 14.34 -11.30
N VAL A 47 4.26 15.55 -10.83
CA VAL A 47 4.57 15.87 -9.44
C VAL A 47 3.82 17.12 -8.98
N LEU A 48 3.77 17.37 -7.65
CA LEU A 48 3.29 18.63 -7.08
C LEU A 48 4.38 19.70 -7.15
N GLY A 49 3.98 20.94 -7.48
CA GLY A 49 4.87 22.11 -7.43
C GLY A 49 6.17 21.93 -8.21
N GLU A 50 7.30 22.09 -7.52
CA GLU A 50 8.66 21.89 -8.04
C GLU A 50 9.25 20.54 -7.58
N GLY A 51 8.41 19.58 -7.21
CA GLY A 51 8.81 18.25 -6.80
C GLY A 51 9.54 17.45 -7.87
N THR A 52 10.14 16.35 -7.45
CA THR A 52 10.84 15.40 -8.34
C THR A 52 10.33 13.99 -8.25
N ASN A 53 9.55 13.69 -7.18
CA ASN A 53 9.05 12.35 -6.95
C ASN A 53 7.58 12.37 -6.58
N SER A 54 6.83 11.42 -7.12
CA SER A 54 5.45 11.14 -6.75
C SER A 54 5.19 9.63 -6.76
N SER A 55 4.17 9.21 -6.03
CA SER A 55 3.69 7.83 -6.00
C SER A 55 2.17 7.82 -5.96
N ALA A 56 1.54 7.02 -6.81
CA ALA A 56 0.10 6.73 -6.72
C ALA A 56 -0.08 5.46 -5.90
N PHE A 57 -0.94 5.51 -4.88
CA PHE A 57 -1.18 4.38 -3.98
C PHE A 57 -2.47 3.64 -4.31
N ASP A 58 -3.51 4.37 -4.72
CA ASP A 58 -4.78 3.71 -5.01
C ASP A 58 -5.58 4.43 -6.09
N ILE A 59 -6.50 3.70 -6.75
CA ILE A 59 -7.38 4.19 -7.81
C ILE A 59 -8.83 3.80 -7.55
N SER A 60 -9.72 4.78 -7.63
CA SER A 60 -11.16 4.55 -7.51
C SER A 60 -11.75 3.83 -8.72
N SER A 61 -12.99 3.36 -8.58
CA SER A 61 -13.76 2.75 -9.68
C SER A 61 -14.04 3.71 -10.84
N VAL A 62 -13.94 5.03 -10.62
CA VAL A 62 -14.11 6.07 -11.66
C VAL A 62 -12.79 6.61 -12.20
N GLY A 63 -11.65 6.01 -11.80
CA GLY A 63 -10.33 6.35 -12.30
C GLY A 63 -9.67 7.56 -11.63
N TRP A 64 -10.15 8.01 -10.48
CA TRP A 64 -9.49 9.01 -9.65
C TRP A 64 -8.40 8.38 -8.82
N VAL A 65 -7.29 9.08 -8.64
CA VAL A 65 -6.05 8.52 -8.07
C VAL A 65 -5.65 9.31 -6.82
N GLY A 66 -5.32 8.59 -5.75
CA GLY A 66 -4.69 9.16 -4.56
C GLY A 66 -3.22 8.77 -4.45
N GLY A 67 -2.44 9.61 -3.78
CA GLY A 67 -1.01 9.36 -3.61
C GLY A 67 -0.30 10.44 -2.82
N SER A 68 1.03 10.48 -2.97
CA SER A 68 1.87 11.53 -2.40
C SER A 68 2.91 12.03 -3.40
N SER A 69 3.33 13.27 -3.24
CA SER A 69 4.39 13.88 -4.02
C SER A 69 5.19 14.85 -3.16
N ASN A 70 6.51 14.88 -3.32
CA ASN A 70 7.29 15.94 -2.70
C ASN A 70 7.00 17.28 -3.39
N LEU A 71 7.08 18.37 -2.63
CA LEU A 71 6.81 19.72 -3.12
C LEU A 71 8.03 20.36 -3.77
N ILE A 72 9.21 19.98 -3.32
CA ILE A 72 10.52 20.38 -3.81
C ILE A 72 11.46 19.18 -3.74
N PRO A 73 12.58 19.16 -4.47
CA PRO A 73 13.54 18.06 -4.44
C PRO A 73 14.01 17.75 -3.01
N GLY A 74 13.78 16.50 -2.54
CA GLY A 74 14.14 16.07 -1.18
C GLY A 74 13.41 16.76 -0.03
N GLY A 75 12.38 17.54 -0.34
CA GLY A 75 11.56 18.25 0.63
C GLY A 75 10.37 17.43 1.16
N PRO A 76 9.49 18.10 1.93
CA PRO A 76 8.29 17.47 2.47
C PRO A 76 7.38 16.96 1.34
N GLN A 77 6.62 15.93 1.66
CA GLN A 77 5.64 15.36 0.74
C GLN A 77 4.23 15.63 1.20
N HIS A 78 3.35 15.96 0.25
CA HIS A 78 1.94 16.14 0.49
C HIS A 78 1.11 15.07 -0.22
N ALA A 79 -0.01 14.74 0.40
CA ALA A 79 -1.09 13.99 -0.20
C ALA A 79 -1.62 14.72 -1.45
N PHE A 80 -1.92 13.95 -2.49
CA PHE A 80 -2.60 14.50 -3.67
C PHE A 80 -3.81 13.65 -4.07
N LEU A 81 -4.72 14.30 -4.81
CA LEU A 81 -5.71 13.64 -5.66
C LEU A 81 -5.53 14.06 -7.11
N TRP A 82 -5.82 13.13 -8.03
CA TRP A 82 -5.87 13.37 -9.47
C TRP A 82 -7.21 12.85 -10.01
N TYR A 83 -7.93 13.70 -10.73
CA TYR A 83 -9.31 13.44 -11.16
C TYR A 83 -9.44 13.02 -12.62
N GLY A 84 -8.42 12.37 -13.19
CA GLY A 84 -8.46 11.85 -14.57
C GLY A 84 -7.94 12.81 -15.63
N GLY A 85 -7.49 13.99 -15.25
CA GLY A 85 -6.89 15.01 -16.15
C GLY A 85 -6.43 16.23 -15.38
N GLY A 86 -5.59 17.04 -16.04
CA GLY A 86 -4.99 18.22 -15.39
C GLY A 86 -3.91 17.88 -14.35
N PRO A 87 -3.47 18.88 -13.56
CA PRO A 87 -2.42 18.70 -12.56
C PRO A 87 -2.91 17.92 -11.34
N LEU A 88 -1.97 17.43 -10.55
CA LEU A 88 -2.23 16.90 -9.22
C LEU A 88 -2.79 18.00 -8.31
N GLN A 89 -3.82 17.67 -7.52
CA GLN A 89 -4.37 18.56 -6.49
C GLN A 89 -3.67 18.29 -5.17
N ASP A 90 -2.97 19.28 -4.62
CA ASP A 90 -2.42 19.23 -3.27
C ASP A 90 -3.54 19.27 -2.22
N LEU A 91 -3.52 18.34 -1.27
CA LEU A 91 -4.50 18.23 -0.19
C LEU A 91 -4.01 18.84 1.13
N GLY A 92 -2.75 19.27 1.17
CA GLY A 92 -2.13 19.85 2.36
C GLY A 92 -1.92 18.85 3.50
N THR A 93 -1.75 19.39 4.70
CA THR A 93 -1.48 18.63 5.94
C THR A 93 -2.34 19.12 7.11
N LEU A 94 -2.28 18.40 8.23
CA LEU A 94 -2.88 18.84 9.51
C LEU A 94 -1.94 19.76 10.34
N GLY A 95 -0.95 20.39 9.68
CA GLY A 95 -0.04 21.35 10.29
C GLY A 95 1.39 20.83 10.50
N GLY A 96 1.65 19.55 10.31
CA GLY A 96 2.99 18.98 10.13
C GLY A 96 3.48 19.14 8.69
N PRO A 97 4.72 18.72 8.37
CA PRO A 97 5.27 18.89 7.03
C PRO A 97 4.76 17.86 6.02
N ASN A 98 4.30 16.69 6.46
CA ASN A 98 4.06 15.58 5.54
C ASN A 98 2.62 15.03 5.63
N SER A 99 2.14 14.55 4.48
CA SER A 99 0.90 13.78 4.34
C SER A 99 0.98 12.83 3.14
N ALA A 100 0.13 11.81 3.15
CA ALA A 100 -0.06 10.90 2.03
C ALA A 100 -1.55 10.49 1.95
N ALA A 101 -2.08 10.32 0.75
CA ALA A 101 -3.44 9.88 0.50
C ALA A 101 -3.44 8.47 -0.04
N ASP A 102 -4.31 7.62 0.48
CA ASP A 102 -4.80 6.47 -0.29
C ASP A 102 -5.86 6.92 -1.29
N GLY A 103 -6.36 5.97 -2.11
CA GLY A 103 -7.27 6.32 -3.18
C GLY A 103 -8.63 6.78 -2.68
N PRO A 104 -9.27 7.66 -3.42
CA PRO A 104 -10.59 8.10 -3.08
C PRO A 104 -11.63 7.03 -3.40
N ASN A 105 -12.73 7.02 -2.64
CA ASN A 105 -13.94 6.34 -3.07
C ASN A 105 -14.57 7.08 -4.27
N TRP A 106 -15.67 6.57 -4.81
CA TRP A 106 -16.29 7.17 -5.99
C TRP A 106 -16.94 8.56 -5.73
N PHE A 107 -17.02 8.99 -4.46
CA PHE A 107 -17.47 10.34 -4.08
C PHE A 107 -16.32 11.35 -3.96
N GLY A 108 -15.07 10.90 -4.13
CA GLY A 108 -13.88 11.73 -3.96
C GLY A 108 -13.46 11.93 -2.50
N GLU A 109 -13.97 11.11 -1.60
CA GLU A 109 -13.51 11.07 -0.22
C GLU A 109 -12.30 10.15 -0.13
N ALA A 110 -11.21 10.63 0.49
CA ALA A 110 -9.96 9.89 0.59
C ALA A 110 -9.43 9.81 2.02
N PRO A 111 -8.97 8.64 2.48
CA PRO A 111 -8.24 8.54 3.73
C PRO A 111 -6.86 9.17 3.57
N ILE A 112 -6.44 9.90 4.58
CA ILE A 112 -5.16 10.62 4.59
C ILE A 112 -4.42 10.27 5.87
N VAL A 113 -3.15 9.94 5.76
CA VAL A 113 -2.22 10.00 6.89
C VAL A 113 -1.54 11.35 6.87
N SER A 114 -1.52 12.05 8.01
CA SER A 114 -0.92 13.37 8.08
C SER A 114 -0.23 13.59 9.42
N GLU A 115 0.92 14.21 9.37
CA GLU A 115 1.57 14.72 10.56
C GLU A 115 0.89 15.99 11.08
N ILE A 116 0.99 16.19 12.39
CA ILE A 116 0.74 17.47 13.04
C ILE A 116 2.08 18.08 13.51
N ALA A 117 2.12 19.38 13.79
CA ALA A 117 3.34 20.08 14.21
C ALA A 117 3.82 19.72 15.64
N GLN A 118 3.32 18.62 16.21
CA GLN A 118 3.65 18.18 17.56
C GLN A 118 4.57 16.97 17.51
N LYS A 119 5.73 17.03 18.19
CA LYS A 119 6.62 15.88 18.37
C LYS A 119 5.94 14.78 19.16
N ASP A 120 6.23 13.56 18.79
CA ASP A 120 5.87 12.41 19.61
C ASP A 120 6.78 12.40 20.86
N PRO A 121 6.21 12.39 22.09
CA PRO A 121 7.01 12.46 23.31
C PRO A 121 7.80 11.18 23.61
N ASP A 122 7.42 10.06 23.01
CA ASP A 122 8.12 8.78 23.13
C ASP A 122 9.05 8.52 21.93
N GLY A 123 9.11 9.48 20.97
CA GLY A 123 9.98 9.40 19.79
C GLY A 123 9.48 8.44 18.72
N GLU A 124 8.20 8.08 18.74
CA GLU A 124 7.59 7.23 17.72
C GLU A 124 7.54 7.96 16.37
N ASP A 125 7.62 7.20 15.29
CA ASP A 125 7.50 7.69 13.91
C ASP A 125 6.49 6.85 13.14
N LEU A 126 5.24 6.86 13.59
CA LEU A 126 4.20 5.97 13.05
C LEU A 126 3.85 6.31 11.60
N CYS A 127 3.90 7.58 11.18
CA CYS A 127 3.76 7.97 9.78
C CYS A 127 4.93 7.51 8.89
N GLY A 128 6.10 7.20 9.47
CA GLY A 128 7.28 6.74 8.74
C GLY A 128 7.97 7.82 7.89
N PHE A 129 7.71 9.10 8.14
CA PHE A 129 8.36 10.20 7.42
C PHE A 129 9.74 10.58 7.96
N GLY A 130 10.19 9.95 9.05
CA GLY A 130 11.49 10.20 9.66
C GLY A 130 11.57 11.48 10.52
N THR A 131 10.43 12.08 10.83
CA THR A 131 10.34 13.35 11.55
C THR A 131 10.10 13.18 13.05
N HIS A 132 9.61 12.02 13.48
CA HIS A 132 9.12 11.73 14.83
C HIS A 132 8.04 12.71 15.30
N LEU A 133 7.21 13.18 14.38
CA LEU A 133 6.00 13.95 14.67
C LEU A 133 4.81 13.00 14.85
N GLN A 134 3.82 13.45 15.62
CA GLN A 134 2.61 12.67 15.79
C GLN A 134 1.84 12.52 14.50
N CYS A 135 1.41 11.28 14.24
CA CYS A 135 0.66 10.88 13.06
C CYS A 135 -0.83 10.90 13.35
N ARG A 136 -1.62 11.46 12.44
CA ARG A 136 -3.09 11.47 12.53
C ARG A 136 -3.72 10.79 11.33
N ALA A 137 -4.65 9.92 11.61
CA ALA A 137 -5.64 9.51 10.63
C ALA A 137 -6.53 10.70 10.29
N ALA A 138 -6.81 10.89 9.01
CA ALA A 138 -7.64 11.98 8.52
C ALA A 138 -8.47 11.52 7.32
N ILE A 139 -9.44 12.33 6.95
CA ILE A 139 -10.24 12.19 5.73
C ILE A 139 -10.23 13.50 4.96
N TRP A 140 -10.00 13.41 3.66
CA TRP A 140 -10.34 14.46 2.73
C TRP A 140 -11.76 14.28 2.24
N ARG A 141 -12.59 15.31 2.44
CA ARG A 141 -13.99 15.29 2.04
C ARG A 141 -14.45 16.69 1.69
N PHE A 142 -15.09 16.86 0.51
CA PHE A 142 -15.64 18.14 0.06
C PHE A 142 -14.67 19.32 0.11
N GLY A 143 -13.41 19.12 -0.31
CA GLY A 143 -12.39 20.15 -0.32
C GLY A 143 -11.77 20.46 1.06
N ARG A 144 -11.99 19.63 2.07
CA ARG A 144 -11.51 19.83 3.43
C ARG A 144 -10.83 18.59 3.99
N LEU A 145 -9.65 18.79 4.57
CA LEU A 145 -8.94 17.80 5.38
C LEU A 145 -9.41 17.88 6.83
N THR A 146 -9.84 16.74 7.40
CA THR A 146 -10.34 16.66 8.77
C THR A 146 -9.75 15.46 9.49
N ALA A 147 -9.19 15.67 10.69
CA ALA A 147 -8.67 14.57 11.51
C ALA A 147 -9.79 13.64 11.97
N LEU A 148 -9.54 12.34 11.93
CA LEU A 148 -10.39 11.30 12.50
C LEU A 148 -10.06 11.11 13.99
N ARG A 149 -11.01 10.57 14.75
CA ARG A 149 -10.81 10.28 16.17
C ARG A 149 -9.83 9.13 16.34
N GLY A 150 -8.88 9.27 17.28
CA GLY A 150 -8.06 8.16 17.76
C GLY A 150 -8.75 7.37 18.89
N LEU A 151 -8.13 6.27 19.31
CA LEU A 151 -8.55 5.54 20.49
C LEU A 151 -8.12 6.27 21.79
N PRO A 152 -8.86 6.10 22.88
CA PRO A 152 -8.51 6.71 24.17
C PRO A 152 -7.09 6.31 24.62
N GLY A 153 -6.29 7.31 24.99
CA GLY A 153 -4.92 7.15 25.46
C GLY A 153 -3.86 7.01 24.37
N GLY A 154 -4.25 6.73 23.11
CA GLY A 154 -3.35 6.71 21.97
C GLY A 154 -3.07 8.11 21.43
N ARG A 155 -1.92 8.27 20.75
CA ARG A 155 -1.49 9.53 20.14
C ARG A 155 -1.49 9.45 18.63
N ASN A 156 -1.18 8.29 18.11
CA ASN A 156 -0.96 8.07 16.69
C ASN A 156 -2.06 7.18 16.09
N ALA A 157 -2.46 7.48 14.86
CA ALA A 157 -3.40 6.68 14.08
C ALA A 157 -3.17 6.89 12.58
N LEU A 158 -3.43 5.84 11.80
CA LEU A 158 -3.37 5.87 10.34
C LEU A 158 -4.71 5.41 9.75
N SER A 159 -5.20 6.16 8.78
CA SER A 159 -6.35 5.79 7.91
C SER A 159 -5.81 5.34 6.57
N ILE A 160 -6.27 4.18 6.09
CA ILE A 160 -5.69 3.49 4.94
C ILE A 160 -6.76 3.24 3.87
N GLY A 161 -7.61 2.25 4.03
CA GLY A 161 -8.61 1.89 3.03
C GLY A 161 -9.96 2.59 3.27
N ILE A 162 -10.68 2.89 2.21
CA ILE A 162 -12.04 3.43 2.23
C ILE A 162 -12.93 2.66 1.28
N ASN A 163 -14.18 2.44 1.66
CA ASN A 163 -15.20 1.90 0.76
C ASN A 163 -16.18 2.99 0.26
N ASN A 164 -17.07 2.62 -0.65
CA ASN A 164 -18.06 3.54 -1.20
C ASN A 164 -19.21 3.87 -0.23
N LEU A 165 -19.26 3.26 0.95
CA LEU A 165 -20.16 3.65 2.05
C LEU A 165 -19.52 4.71 2.95
N GLY A 166 -18.29 5.14 2.68
CA GLY A 166 -17.55 6.12 3.47
C GLY A 166 -16.96 5.53 4.77
N GLN A 167 -16.94 4.22 4.90
CA GLN A 167 -16.26 3.53 6.00
C GLN A 167 -14.77 3.49 5.71
N ILE A 168 -13.95 3.85 6.69
CA ILE A 168 -12.49 3.89 6.59
C ILE A 168 -11.92 2.85 7.53
N VAL A 169 -10.86 2.16 7.12
CA VAL A 169 -10.10 1.25 7.99
C VAL A 169 -8.65 1.70 8.13
N GLY A 170 -8.01 1.21 9.18
CA GLY A 170 -6.63 1.49 9.49
C GLY A 170 -6.29 0.98 10.87
N TRP A 171 -5.43 1.69 11.61
CA TRP A 171 -5.11 1.34 13.00
C TRP A 171 -4.84 2.58 13.83
N ALA A 172 -5.00 2.42 15.14
CA ALA A 172 -4.79 3.46 16.10
C ALA A 172 -4.16 2.91 17.39
N GLU A 173 -3.27 3.66 17.98
CA GLU A 173 -2.74 3.36 19.31
C GLU A 173 -3.83 3.39 20.38
N ASN A 174 -3.74 2.48 21.35
CA ASN A 174 -4.74 2.32 22.41
C ASN A 174 -4.29 2.84 23.78
N GLY A 175 -3.11 3.49 23.85
CA GLY A 175 -2.55 4.02 25.10
C GLY A 175 -1.94 2.97 26.06
N VAL A 176 -1.95 1.68 25.71
CA VAL A 176 -1.31 0.63 26.52
C VAL A 176 0.15 0.49 26.09
N ARG A 177 1.06 0.81 27.01
CA ARG A 177 2.50 0.61 26.77
C ARG A 177 2.84 -0.88 26.74
N ASP A 178 3.67 -1.24 25.76
CA ASP A 178 4.19 -2.60 25.64
C ASP A 178 5.62 -2.55 25.09
N SER A 179 6.58 -2.87 25.96
CA SER A 179 8.00 -2.83 25.59
C SER A 179 8.38 -3.82 24.48
N THR A 180 7.54 -4.83 24.22
CA THR A 180 7.75 -5.76 23.11
C THR A 180 7.38 -5.17 21.75
N CYS A 181 6.68 -4.03 21.70
CA CYS A 181 6.42 -3.29 20.48
C CYS A 181 7.67 -2.62 19.90
N ALA A 182 8.60 -2.22 20.76
CA ALA A 182 9.82 -1.57 20.34
C ALA A 182 10.79 -2.59 19.74
N THR A 183 11.23 -2.34 18.52
CA THR A 183 12.31 -3.08 17.86
C THR A 183 13.48 -2.12 17.61
N ALA A 184 14.65 -2.67 17.22
CA ALA A 184 15.81 -1.84 16.86
C ALA A 184 15.56 -0.90 15.67
N THR A 185 14.50 -1.13 14.89
CA THR A 185 14.16 -0.41 13.67
C THR A 185 12.79 0.24 13.68
N ALA A 186 11.89 -0.16 14.59
CA ALA A 186 10.55 0.41 14.73
C ALA A 186 10.37 0.95 16.16
N PHE A 187 10.30 2.25 16.28
CA PHE A 187 10.11 2.96 17.55
C PHE A 187 8.62 3.01 17.90
N GLN A 188 8.02 1.85 18.16
CA GLN A 188 6.64 1.74 18.61
C GLN A 188 6.63 1.44 20.11
N VAL A 189 5.95 2.24 20.89
CA VAL A 189 5.89 2.14 22.36
C VAL A 189 4.52 1.66 22.82
N TYR A 190 3.47 2.01 22.10
CA TYR A 190 2.10 1.67 22.42
C TYR A 190 1.58 0.54 21.54
N ARG A 191 0.70 -0.29 22.11
CA ARG A 191 -0.10 -1.21 21.31
C ARG A 191 -1.02 -0.45 20.40
N PHE A 192 -1.28 -1.01 19.24
CA PHE A 192 -2.24 -0.49 18.28
C PHE A 192 -3.26 -1.56 17.92
N GLU A 193 -4.44 -1.11 17.57
CA GLU A 193 -5.57 -1.94 17.20
C GLU A 193 -6.03 -1.56 15.80
N ALA A 194 -6.42 -2.56 15.02
CA ALA A 194 -7.16 -2.33 13.80
C ALA A 194 -8.49 -1.66 14.15
N VAL A 195 -8.84 -0.63 13.39
CA VAL A 195 -10.06 0.14 13.61
C VAL A 195 -10.81 0.39 12.31
N LYS A 196 -12.10 0.61 12.46
CA LYS A 196 -13.00 1.08 11.40
C LYS A 196 -13.65 2.38 11.86
N TRP A 197 -13.54 3.43 11.07
CA TRP A 197 -14.26 4.68 11.25
C TRP A 197 -15.52 4.65 10.41
N GLU A 198 -16.66 4.87 11.03
CA GLU A 198 -17.93 5.02 10.35
C GLU A 198 -18.12 6.47 9.83
N PRO A 199 -18.96 6.69 8.82
CA PRO A 199 -19.19 8.03 8.24
C PRO A 199 -19.66 9.09 9.24
N ASN A 200 -20.30 8.67 10.34
CA ASN A 200 -20.73 9.54 11.44
C ASN A 200 -19.60 9.94 12.40
N GLY A 201 -18.36 9.43 12.17
CA GLY A 201 -17.20 9.70 13.00
C GLY A 201 -17.02 8.76 14.20
N GLU A 202 -17.89 7.76 14.35
CA GLU A 202 -17.67 6.69 15.35
C GLU A 202 -16.49 5.82 14.94
N ILE A 203 -15.72 5.35 15.95
CA ILE A 203 -14.61 4.44 15.78
C ILE A 203 -14.95 3.08 16.39
N GLU A 204 -14.85 2.04 15.60
CA GLU A 204 -15.03 0.66 16.03
C GLU A 204 -13.68 -0.08 16.02
N ARG A 205 -13.46 -0.93 17.02
CA ARG A 205 -12.29 -1.80 17.10
C ARG A 205 -12.52 -3.09 16.33
N LEU A 206 -11.62 -3.43 15.44
CA LEU A 206 -11.58 -4.73 14.76
C LEU A 206 -10.73 -5.67 15.63
N ARG A 207 -11.38 -6.69 16.20
CA ARG A 207 -10.74 -7.54 17.21
C ARG A 207 -9.56 -8.32 16.61
N PRO A 208 -8.41 -8.41 17.31
CA PRO A 208 -7.34 -9.32 16.92
C PRO A 208 -7.80 -10.78 17.06
N LEU A 209 -7.06 -11.71 16.47
CA LEU A 209 -7.26 -13.14 16.68
C LEU A 209 -7.00 -13.49 18.16
N LYS A 210 -7.61 -14.58 18.60
CA LYS A 210 -7.43 -15.06 19.98
C LYS A 210 -5.95 -15.37 20.25
N GLY A 211 -5.37 -14.69 21.23
CA GLY A 211 -3.97 -14.81 21.62
C GLY A 211 -3.09 -13.66 21.09
N ASP A 212 -3.54 -12.93 20.08
CA ASP A 212 -2.87 -11.75 19.57
C ASP A 212 -3.24 -10.51 20.40
N THR A 213 -2.36 -9.50 20.40
CA THR A 213 -2.51 -8.29 21.21
C THR A 213 -2.62 -7.02 20.38
N VAL A 214 -2.34 -7.10 19.10
CA VAL A 214 -2.32 -5.97 18.15
C VAL A 214 -2.86 -6.41 16.80
N ALA A 215 -3.38 -5.45 16.06
CA ALA A 215 -3.86 -5.66 14.71
C ALA A 215 -3.81 -4.37 13.89
N PHE A 216 -3.74 -4.49 12.59
CA PHE A 216 -3.86 -3.37 11.64
C PHE A 216 -4.66 -3.81 10.42
N SER A 217 -5.47 -2.89 9.87
CA SER A 217 -6.31 -3.13 8.71
C SER A 217 -5.88 -2.26 7.55
N PHE A 218 -5.91 -2.83 6.34
CA PHE A 218 -5.46 -2.20 5.11
C PHE A 218 -6.60 -1.93 4.14
N GLY A 219 -7.47 -2.90 3.90
CA GLY A 219 -8.53 -2.81 2.90
C GLY A 219 -9.91 -3.08 3.46
N ILE A 220 -10.92 -2.50 2.83
CA ILE A 220 -12.34 -2.70 3.16
C ILE A 220 -13.18 -2.70 1.89
N ASN A 221 -14.12 -3.66 1.75
CA ASN A 221 -15.06 -3.67 0.64
C ASN A 221 -16.42 -3.03 1.01
N ASP A 222 -17.30 -2.84 0.02
CA ASP A 222 -18.64 -2.25 0.23
C ASP A 222 -19.61 -3.15 1.02
N ARG A 223 -19.21 -4.39 1.36
CA ARG A 223 -19.94 -5.24 2.31
C ARG A 223 -19.56 -4.98 3.76
N GLY A 224 -18.60 -4.07 4.00
CA GLY A 224 -18.05 -3.78 5.31
C GLY A 224 -17.10 -4.85 5.85
N GLN A 225 -16.59 -5.74 4.98
CA GLN A 225 -15.57 -6.71 5.31
C GLN A 225 -14.20 -6.05 5.16
N ALA A 226 -13.39 -6.13 6.21
CA ALA A 226 -12.04 -5.57 6.24
C ALA A 226 -10.98 -6.67 6.23
N VAL A 227 -9.77 -6.33 5.78
CA VAL A 227 -8.62 -7.25 5.78
C VAL A 227 -7.38 -6.58 6.34
N GLY A 228 -6.47 -7.39 6.85
CA GLY A 228 -5.23 -6.93 7.43
C GLY A 228 -4.44 -8.03 8.11
N SER A 229 -3.74 -7.66 9.18
CA SER A 229 -2.94 -8.59 9.97
C SER A 229 -3.23 -8.47 11.46
N SER A 230 -3.03 -9.56 12.18
CA SER A 230 -3.11 -9.68 13.61
C SER A 230 -1.85 -10.36 14.15
N GLY A 231 -1.41 -10.00 15.34
CA GLY A 231 -0.22 -10.58 15.96
C GLY A 231 0.03 -10.06 17.36
N THR A 232 1.26 -10.21 17.82
CA THR A 232 1.73 -9.61 19.07
C THR A 232 2.74 -8.50 18.76
N CYS A 233 2.96 -7.56 19.66
CA CYS A 233 3.95 -6.51 19.45
C CYS A 233 5.35 -7.05 19.14
N ALA A 234 5.75 -8.15 19.79
CA ALA A 234 7.03 -8.83 19.50
C ALA A 234 7.11 -9.42 18.07
N THR A 235 5.97 -9.55 17.38
CA THR A 235 5.89 -10.03 16.01
C THR A 235 5.88 -8.91 15.00
N GLN A 236 6.02 -7.68 15.46
CA GLN A 236 5.92 -6.48 14.66
C GLN A 236 7.29 -5.87 14.44
N GLY A 237 7.94 -6.29 13.53
CA GLY A 237 9.04 -5.59 12.96
C GLY A 237 8.83 -5.61 11.45
N LEU A 238 9.22 -4.59 10.73
CA LEU A 238 9.46 -4.76 9.30
C LEU A 238 10.53 -5.83 9.12
N PRO A 239 10.44 -6.68 8.09
CA PRO A 239 11.51 -7.62 7.84
C PRO A 239 12.89 -6.97 8.00
N PRO A 240 13.84 -7.65 8.66
CA PRO A 240 13.83 -9.09 8.99
C PRO A 240 13.21 -9.47 10.34
N ASN A 241 12.61 -8.55 11.09
CA ASN A 241 12.25 -8.75 12.50
C ASN A 241 10.77 -9.14 12.75
N VAL A 242 10.00 -9.40 11.70
CA VAL A 242 8.58 -9.80 11.82
C VAL A 242 8.49 -11.29 12.09
N THR A 243 7.85 -11.68 13.17
CA THR A 243 7.55 -13.08 13.45
C THR A 243 6.08 -13.23 13.86
N GLY A 244 5.37 -14.18 13.25
CA GLY A 244 4.05 -14.61 13.73
C GLY A 244 2.88 -13.70 13.38
N LEU A 245 2.92 -12.94 12.30
CA LEU A 245 1.74 -12.25 11.80
C LEU A 245 0.74 -13.22 11.16
N HIS A 246 -0.54 -12.98 11.39
CA HIS A 246 -1.64 -13.74 10.85
C HIS A 246 -2.44 -12.88 9.86
N ALA A 247 -2.61 -13.33 8.63
CA ALA A 247 -3.52 -12.71 7.68
C ALA A 247 -4.96 -12.89 8.15
N VAL A 248 -5.71 -11.79 8.28
CA VAL A 248 -7.06 -11.78 8.87
C VAL A 248 -8.03 -11.08 7.94
N ARG A 249 -9.24 -11.63 7.88
CA ARG A 249 -10.42 -10.94 7.37
C ARG A 249 -11.40 -10.74 8.52
N TRP A 250 -11.85 -9.51 8.71
CA TRP A 250 -12.95 -9.18 9.61
C TRP A 250 -14.26 -9.11 8.85
N GLU A 251 -15.28 -9.73 9.41
CA GLU A 251 -16.65 -9.56 8.93
C GLU A 251 -17.19 -8.19 9.34
N ARG A 252 -18.35 -7.81 8.83
CA ARG A 252 -18.96 -6.52 9.10
C ARG A 252 -19.13 -6.21 10.59
N ASP A 253 -19.34 -7.24 11.41
CA ASP A 253 -19.50 -7.14 12.87
C ASP A 253 -18.16 -7.10 13.65
N GLY A 254 -17.03 -7.00 12.92
CA GLY A 254 -15.68 -6.98 13.50
C GLY A 254 -15.16 -8.33 13.95
N SER A 255 -15.86 -9.45 13.66
CA SER A 255 -15.38 -10.80 13.98
C SER A 255 -14.25 -11.23 13.04
N PRO A 256 -13.07 -11.66 13.58
CA PRO A 256 -11.91 -12.03 12.78
C PRO A 256 -11.98 -13.48 12.28
N THR A 257 -11.48 -13.70 11.07
CA THR A 257 -11.24 -15.02 10.46
C THR A 257 -9.78 -15.12 10.04
N TYR A 258 -9.05 -16.12 10.54
CA TYR A 258 -7.70 -16.41 10.05
C TYR A 258 -7.75 -17.03 8.66
N LEU A 259 -6.94 -16.53 7.73
CA LEU A 259 -6.97 -16.91 6.32
C LEU A 259 -5.99 -18.06 5.98
N GLY A 260 -5.16 -18.49 6.93
CA GLY A 260 -4.09 -19.45 6.68
C GLY A 260 -2.78 -18.80 6.27
N THR A 261 -1.86 -19.62 5.74
CA THR A 261 -0.52 -19.20 5.27
C THR A 261 -0.08 -20.07 4.09
N LEU A 262 0.82 -19.56 3.25
CA LEU A 262 1.49 -20.32 2.19
C LEU A 262 2.57 -21.24 2.74
N GLY A 263 3.16 -20.90 3.87
CA GLY A 263 4.22 -21.64 4.54
C GLY A 263 3.73 -22.64 5.58
N ASP A 264 4.62 -22.98 6.49
CA ASP A 264 4.30 -23.71 7.71
C ASP A 264 3.73 -22.75 8.75
N ALA A 265 2.54 -23.03 9.24
CA ALA A 265 1.83 -22.19 10.19
C ALA A 265 2.62 -21.92 11.50
N GLN A 266 3.55 -22.82 11.87
CA GLN A 266 4.39 -22.65 13.06
C GLN A 266 5.64 -21.82 12.82
N ASN A 267 6.09 -21.69 11.55
CA ASN A 267 7.33 -21.04 11.18
C ASN A 267 7.14 -19.81 10.29
N THR A 268 5.90 -19.46 9.92
CA THR A 268 5.61 -18.28 9.11
C THR A 268 5.87 -17.03 9.93
N LYS A 269 6.79 -16.20 9.45
CA LYS A 269 7.19 -14.94 10.09
C LYS A 269 6.46 -13.74 9.53
N PHE A 270 5.96 -13.84 8.30
CA PHE A 270 5.27 -12.76 7.61
C PHE A 270 4.02 -13.29 6.91
N ASN A 271 2.88 -12.67 7.19
CA ASN A 271 1.60 -13.06 6.60
C ASN A 271 0.61 -11.88 6.73
N SER A 272 0.15 -11.35 5.61
CA SER A 272 -0.68 -10.16 5.59
C SER A 272 -1.75 -10.25 4.52
N ALA A 273 -3.00 -9.97 4.88
CA ALA A 273 -4.10 -9.76 3.95
C ALA A 273 -4.17 -8.27 3.62
N ASN A 274 -3.91 -7.91 2.37
CA ASN A 274 -3.66 -6.54 1.99
C ASN A 274 -4.84 -5.88 1.26
N SER A 275 -5.61 -6.65 0.49
CA SER A 275 -6.68 -6.14 -0.36
C SER A 275 -7.83 -7.14 -0.42
N ILE A 276 -9.06 -6.62 -0.60
CA ILE A 276 -10.28 -7.43 -0.64
C ILE A 276 -11.24 -6.90 -1.73
N ASN A 277 -11.75 -7.80 -2.57
CA ASN A 277 -12.76 -7.45 -3.57
C ASN A 277 -14.21 -7.58 -3.03
N LEU A 278 -15.20 -7.23 -3.84
CA LEU A 278 -16.62 -7.32 -3.47
C LEU A 278 -17.11 -8.76 -3.25
N ARG A 279 -16.42 -9.79 -3.77
CA ARG A 279 -16.78 -11.19 -3.51
C ARG A 279 -16.22 -11.70 -2.18
N GLY A 280 -15.37 -10.89 -1.51
CA GLY A 280 -14.70 -11.25 -0.28
C GLY A 280 -13.46 -12.12 -0.51
N GLU A 281 -12.93 -12.12 -1.74
CA GLU A 281 -11.65 -12.71 -2.09
C GLU A 281 -10.54 -11.75 -1.72
N VAL A 282 -9.42 -12.29 -1.27
CA VAL A 282 -8.35 -11.51 -0.64
C VAL A 282 -7.05 -11.74 -1.37
N ALA A 283 -6.38 -10.64 -1.72
CA ALA A 283 -4.98 -10.64 -2.11
C ALA A 283 -4.10 -10.19 -0.93
N GLY A 284 -2.92 -10.71 -0.87
CA GLY A 284 -1.98 -10.38 0.18
C GLY A 284 -0.63 -11.03 -0.04
N THR A 285 0.18 -11.02 1.00
CA THR A 285 1.56 -11.51 0.94
C THR A 285 1.82 -12.45 2.11
N SER A 286 2.43 -13.58 1.84
CA SER A 286 2.74 -14.60 2.85
C SER A 286 4.12 -15.20 2.61
N GLN A 287 4.82 -15.55 3.68
CA GLN A 287 6.06 -16.29 3.58
C GLN A 287 5.78 -17.69 3.05
N TYR A 288 6.54 -18.09 2.04
CA TYR A 288 6.49 -19.42 1.44
C TYR A 288 7.37 -20.41 2.20
N LYS A 289 7.29 -21.70 1.85
CA LYS A 289 7.97 -22.80 2.56
C LYS A 289 9.49 -22.70 2.59
N ASP A 290 10.08 -22.09 1.55
CA ASP A 290 11.53 -21.88 1.43
C ASP A 290 12.03 -20.60 2.11
N GLY A 291 11.13 -19.85 2.76
CA GLY A 291 11.43 -18.60 3.43
C GLY A 291 11.30 -17.36 2.54
N THR A 292 11.06 -17.51 1.24
CA THR A 292 10.75 -16.40 0.33
C THR A 292 9.35 -15.83 0.62
N VAL A 293 9.06 -14.65 0.07
CA VAL A 293 7.79 -13.96 0.27
C VAL A 293 7.02 -13.94 -1.05
N HIS A 294 5.81 -14.52 -1.03
CA HIS A 294 4.97 -14.62 -2.22
C HIS A 294 3.62 -13.96 -2.00
N SER A 295 3.06 -13.42 -3.08
CA SER A 295 1.67 -12.98 -3.09
C SER A 295 0.71 -14.15 -3.20
N PHE A 296 -0.47 -13.99 -2.62
CA PHE A 296 -1.50 -15.01 -2.66
C PHE A 296 -2.86 -14.46 -3.11
N LEU A 297 -3.68 -15.36 -3.62
CA LEU A 297 -5.13 -15.23 -3.71
C LEU A 297 -5.78 -16.16 -2.70
N TRP A 298 -6.60 -15.62 -1.81
CA TRP A 298 -7.44 -16.40 -0.91
C TRP A 298 -8.90 -16.31 -1.32
N THR A 299 -9.55 -17.46 -1.38
CA THR A 299 -11.01 -17.55 -1.54
C THR A 299 -11.59 -18.48 -0.49
N ARG A 300 -12.86 -18.31 -0.14
CA ARG A 300 -13.53 -19.23 0.80
C ARG A 300 -13.51 -20.69 0.32
N ALA A 301 -13.55 -20.91 -0.98
CA ALA A 301 -13.61 -22.24 -1.57
C ALA A 301 -12.25 -22.95 -1.61
N THR A 302 -11.16 -22.20 -1.75
CA THR A 302 -9.84 -22.78 -2.03
C THR A 302 -8.81 -22.54 -0.93
N GLY A 303 -9.12 -21.66 0.03
CA GLY A 303 -8.11 -21.16 0.96
C GLY A 303 -7.05 -20.31 0.24
N MET A 304 -5.92 -20.14 0.87
CA MET A 304 -4.79 -19.36 0.37
C MET A 304 -4.02 -20.15 -0.71
N ARG A 305 -3.76 -19.51 -1.85
CA ARG A 305 -3.01 -20.05 -2.98
C ARG A 305 -1.96 -19.06 -3.45
N ASP A 306 -0.76 -19.55 -3.67
CA ASP A 306 0.35 -18.83 -4.28
C ASP A 306 -0.01 -18.44 -5.73
N ILE A 307 0.25 -17.18 -6.11
CA ILE A 307 0.06 -16.69 -7.49
C ILE A 307 1.35 -16.75 -8.31
N GLY A 308 2.47 -17.19 -7.70
CA GLY A 308 3.79 -17.30 -8.34
C GLY A 308 4.59 -16.01 -8.33
N THR A 309 5.72 -16.05 -9.05
CA THR A 309 6.66 -14.94 -9.21
C THR A 309 6.96 -14.70 -10.69
N LEU A 310 7.42 -13.50 -11.06
CA LEU A 310 8.01 -13.28 -12.38
C LEU A 310 9.30 -14.12 -12.53
N ALA A 311 9.64 -14.50 -13.76
CA ALA A 311 10.84 -15.27 -14.04
C ALA A 311 12.10 -14.56 -13.51
N GLY A 312 12.90 -15.26 -12.70
CA GLY A 312 14.10 -14.73 -12.07
C GLY A 312 13.87 -13.87 -10.82
N ALA A 313 12.63 -13.68 -10.40
CA ALA A 313 12.32 -13.02 -9.14
C ALA A 313 12.31 -14.03 -7.98
N PHE A 314 12.65 -13.56 -6.78
CA PHE A 314 12.65 -14.34 -5.54
C PHE A 314 11.56 -13.91 -4.57
N ALA A 315 10.80 -12.84 -4.87
CA ALA A 315 9.66 -12.42 -4.07
C ALA A 315 8.59 -11.76 -4.94
N THR A 316 7.33 -11.86 -4.50
CA THR A 316 6.20 -11.08 -5.03
C THR A 316 5.42 -10.45 -3.91
N ILE A 317 4.97 -9.22 -4.13
CA ILE A 317 4.23 -8.44 -3.14
C ILE A 317 2.99 -7.86 -3.81
N ALA A 318 1.82 -8.23 -3.32
CA ALA A 318 0.56 -7.55 -3.59
C ALA A 318 0.38 -6.45 -2.53
N PRO A 319 0.37 -5.16 -2.92
CA PRO A 319 0.29 -4.04 -1.99
C PRO A 319 -1.07 -3.95 -1.28
N CYS A 320 -1.20 -2.97 -0.37
CA CYS A 320 -2.45 -2.73 0.33
C CYS A 320 -3.52 -2.12 -0.58
N CYS A 321 -4.69 -2.07 -0.01
CA CYS A 321 -5.86 -1.31 -0.37
C CYS A 321 -6.66 -1.94 -1.52
N HIS A 322 -6.34 -1.75 -2.77
CA HIS A 322 -7.07 -2.31 -3.93
C HIS A 322 -6.15 -3.02 -4.94
N SER A 323 -5.24 -3.87 -4.47
CA SER A 323 -4.39 -4.66 -5.38
C SER A 323 -5.13 -5.82 -6.07
N ILE A 324 -6.39 -6.12 -5.70
CA ILE A 324 -7.28 -7.08 -6.38
C ILE A 324 -8.58 -6.41 -6.80
N ASN A 325 -9.03 -6.64 -8.04
CA ASN A 325 -10.33 -6.20 -8.53
C ASN A 325 -11.40 -7.30 -8.51
N ASN A 326 -12.62 -6.97 -8.96
CA ASN A 326 -13.74 -7.93 -9.02
C ASN A 326 -13.66 -8.92 -10.20
N ARG A 327 -12.59 -8.90 -11.00
CA ARG A 327 -12.30 -9.87 -12.06
C ARG A 327 -11.18 -10.84 -11.70
N ASP A 328 -10.77 -10.87 -10.43
CA ASP A 328 -9.63 -11.65 -9.91
C ASP A 328 -8.27 -11.27 -10.53
N GLU A 329 -8.16 -10.06 -11.06
CA GLU A 329 -6.88 -9.53 -11.49
C GLU A 329 -6.16 -8.97 -10.26
N ILE A 330 -4.89 -9.33 -10.10
CA ILE A 330 -4.04 -8.89 -9.00
C ILE A 330 -2.83 -8.15 -9.58
N VAL A 331 -2.51 -7.02 -8.99
CA VAL A 331 -1.31 -6.24 -9.32
C VAL A 331 -0.36 -6.19 -8.13
N GLY A 332 0.88 -5.84 -8.43
CA GLY A 332 1.92 -5.68 -7.44
C GLY A 332 3.29 -5.59 -8.07
N PHE A 333 4.31 -5.98 -7.33
CA PHE A 333 5.66 -6.02 -7.84
C PHE A 333 6.39 -7.28 -7.43
N SER A 334 7.26 -7.76 -8.32
CA SER A 334 8.20 -8.83 -8.05
C SER A 334 9.59 -8.24 -7.82
N ILE A 335 10.34 -8.85 -6.92
CA ILE A 335 11.72 -8.45 -6.62
C ILE A 335 12.68 -9.50 -7.16
N GLY A 336 13.56 -9.09 -8.06
CA GLY A 336 14.60 -9.90 -8.64
C GLY A 336 15.97 -9.25 -8.52
N ALA A 337 16.99 -9.85 -9.15
CA ALA A 337 18.36 -9.34 -9.11
C ALA A 337 18.50 -7.90 -9.65
N ASN A 338 17.61 -7.49 -10.54
CA ASN A 338 17.61 -6.15 -11.18
C ASN A 338 16.68 -5.14 -10.45
N GLY A 339 16.14 -5.51 -9.28
CA GLY A 339 15.23 -4.67 -8.52
C GLY A 339 13.76 -5.02 -8.72
N PRO A 340 12.85 -4.10 -8.31
CA PRO A 340 11.41 -4.30 -8.41
C PRO A 340 10.93 -4.18 -9.87
N THR A 341 9.91 -4.94 -10.20
CA THR A 341 9.24 -4.94 -11.50
C THR A 341 7.74 -5.09 -11.29
N ALA A 342 6.96 -4.14 -11.79
CA ALA A 342 5.49 -4.17 -11.70
C ALA A 342 4.93 -5.38 -12.45
N PHE A 343 3.96 -6.07 -11.85
CA PHE A 343 3.27 -7.19 -12.48
C PHE A 343 1.76 -7.01 -12.54
N LEU A 344 1.16 -7.72 -13.47
CA LEU A 344 -0.27 -8.03 -13.53
C LEU A 344 -0.44 -9.55 -13.51
N TRP A 345 -1.19 -10.06 -12.54
CA TRP A 345 -1.65 -11.44 -12.52
C TRP A 345 -3.10 -11.51 -12.99
N ARG A 346 -3.36 -12.31 -14.03
CA ARG A 346 -4.66 -12.50 -14.61
C ARG A 346 -4.74 -13.88 -15.24
N ASP A 347 -5.90 -14.55 -15.15
CA ASP A 347 -6.11 -15.88 -15.73
C ASP A 347 -5.07 -16.91 -15.26
N LYS A 348 -4.62 -16.80 -14.00
CA LYS A 348 -3.58 -17.62 -13.37
C LYS A 348 -2.18 -17.45 -13.98
N VAL A 349 -1.96 -16.38 -14.71
CA VAL A 349 -0.66 -16.04 -15.31
C VAL A 349 -0.17 -14.72 -14.74
N ILE A 350 1.07 -14.69 -14.25
CA ILE A 350 1.77 -13.47 -13.85
C ILE A 350 2.56 -12.93 -15.04
N ALA A 351 2.42 -11.65 -15.34
CA ALA A 351 3.10 -10.99 -16.45
C ALA A 351 3.79 -9.70 -15.98
N ASP A 352 4.99 -9.44 -16.50
CA ASP A 352 5.66 -8.13 -16.34
C ASP A 352 4.83 -7.05 -17.04
N LEU A 353 4.36 -6.06 -16.27
CA LEU A 353 3.52 -4.98 -16.76
C LEU A 353 4.24 -4.13 -17.82
N ASN A 354 5.57 -4.04 -17.78
CA ASN A 354 6.38 -3.35 -18.78
C ASN A 354 6.31 -4.00 -20.17
N THR A 355 5.99 -5.31 -20.26
CA THR A 355 5.78 -5.99 -21.53
C THR A 355 4.43 -5.72 -22.16
N LEU A 356 3.50 -5.13 -21.40
CA LEU A 356 2.12 -4.85 -21.81
C LEU A 356 1.91 -3.38 -22.21
N VAL A 357 2.93 -2.53 -22.04
CA VAL A 357 2.88 -1.10 -22.40
C VAL A 357 3.75 -0.81 -23.63
N PRO A 358 3.60 0.35 -24.30
CA PRO A 358 4.40 0.69 -25.47
C PRO A 358 5.91 0.71 -25.17
N ALA A 359 6.71 0.31 -26.16
CA ALA A 359 8.17 0.31 -26.04
C ALA A 359 8.77 1.71 -25.78
N ASN A 360 8.09 2.75 -26.21
CA ASN A 360 8.45 4.15 -25.99
C ASN A 360 7.71 4.78 -24.78
N SER A 361 7.33 3.97 -23.81
CA SER A 361 6.77 4.48 -22.54
C SER A 361 7.73 5.49 -21.91
N PRO A 362 7.24 6.62 -21.36
CA PRO A 362 8.09 7.57 -20.66
C PRO A 362 8.60 7.05 -19.30
N LEU A 363 7.95 6.03 -18.79
CA LEU A 363 8.26 5.43 -17.47
C LEU A 363 8.59 3.95 -17.62
N HIS A 364 9.55 3.48 -16.81
CA HIS A 364 9.71 2.07 -16.48
C HIS A 364 8.94 1.79 -15.19
N LEU A 365 7.97 0.88 -15.26
CA LEU A 365 6.99 0.62 -14.20
C LEU A 365 7.61 -0.32 -13.17
N LEU A 366 7.82 0.17 -11.95
CA LEU A 366 8.48 -0.56 -10.87
C LEU A 366 7.50 -1.18 -9.89
N PHE A 367 6.51 -0.40 -9.47
CA PHE A 367 5.53 -0.78 -8.46
C PHE A 367 4.12 -0.55 -9.03
N ALA A 368 3.31 -1.59 -9.13
CA ALA A 368 1.87 -1.47 -9.36
C ALA A 368 1.17 -1.60 -8.01
N GLU A 369 0.46 -0.56 -7.59
CA GLU A 369 -0.10 -0.46 -6.24
C GLU A 369 -1.58 -0.86 -6.21
N SER A 370 -2.36 -0.43 -7.20
CA SER A 370 -3.81 -0.64 -7.21
C SER A 370 -4.37 -0.87 -8.60
N ILE A 371 -5.49 -1.60 -8.68
CA ILE A 371 -6.23 -1.90 -9.91
C ILE A 371 -7.73 -1.76 -9.69
N ASN A 372 -8.42 -1.02 -10.56
CA ASN A 372 -9.89 -0.95 -10.52
C ASN A 372 -10.57 -1.97 -11.44
N ASP A 373 -11.90 -2.02 -11.42
CA ASP A 373 -12.70 -2.94 -12.25
C ASP A 373 -12.65 -2.63 -13.75
N ALA A 374 -12.22 -1.44 -14.15
CA ALA A 374 -11.96 -1.13 -15.55
C ALA A 374 -10.61 -1.73 -16.03
N GLY A 375 -9.78 -2.24 -15.10
CA GLY A 375 -8.44 -2.75 -15.36
C GLY A 375 -7.40 -1.64 -15.47
N GLU A 376 -7.71 -0.47 -14.99
CA GLU A 376 -6.76 0.63 -14.86
C GLU A 376 -5.89 0.37 -13.64
N ILE A 377 -4.58 0.56 -13.79
CA ILE A 377 -3.58 0.26 -12.77
C ILE A 377 -2.80 1.54 -12.48
N VAL A 378 -2.53 1.78 -11.21
CA VAL A 378 -1.69 2.90 -10.77
C VAL A 378 -0.51 2.41 -9.95
N GLY A 379 0.49 3.27 -9.81
CA GLY A 379 1.67 2.95 -9.03
C GLY A 379 2.79 3.95 -9.22
N GLN A 380 4.03 3.46 -9.12
CA GLN A 380 5.22 4.27 -9.26
C GLN A 380 6.18 3.66 -10.29
N GLY A 381 6.70 4.51 -11.18
CA GLY A 381 7.70 4.16 -12.17
C GLY A 381 8.83 5.17 -12.21
N CYS A 382 10.00 4.76 -12.68
CA CYS A 382 11.09 5.70 -12.88
C CYS A 382 11.02 6.36 -14.27
N VAL A 383 11.36 7.66 -14.31
CA VAL A 383 11.37 8.45 -15.54
C VAL A 383 12.56 8.07 -16.41
N LEU A 384 12.28 7.67 -17.64
CA LEU A 384 13.31 7.28 -18.60
C LEU A 384 13.91 8.52 -19.33
N PRO A 385 15.17 8.45 -19.81
CA PRO A 385 16.06 7.27 -19.79
C PRO A 385 16.92 7.12 -18.52
N GLU A 386 17.06 8.15 -17.68
CA GLU A 386 18.02 8.17 -16.56
C GLU A 386 17.59 7.34 -15.36
N CYS A 387 16.27 7.17 -15.15
CA CYS A 387 15.69 6.43 -14.03
C CYS A 387 16.18 6.93 -12.64
N THR A 388 16.30 8.26 -12.50
CA THR A 388 16.81 8.92 -11.29
C THR A 388 15.71 9.53 -10.42
N VAL A 389 14.53 9.74 -10.99
CA VAL A 389 13.34 10.27 -10.32
C VAL A 389 12.16 9.35 -10.56
N MET A 390 11.22 9.35 -9.60
CA MET A 390 10.08 8.45 -9.59
C MET A 390 8.79 9.24 -9.77
N HIS A 391 7.97 8.87 -10.74
CA HIS A 391 6.66 9.48 -10.94
C HIS A 391 5.52 8.48 -10.71
N ALA A 392 4.43 9.00 -10.19
CA ALA A 392 3.14 8.33 -10.19
C ALA A 392 2.68 8.08 -11.62
N PHE A 393 2.17 6.89 -11.90
CA PHE A 393 1.60 6.55 -13.20
C PHE A 393 0.16 6.06 -13.09
N ARG A 394 -0.57 6.16 -14.21
CA ARG A 394 -1.77 5.39 -14.49
C ARG A 394 -1.58 4.67 -15.81
N VAL A 395 -1.86 3.35 -15.85
CA VAL A 395 -1.98 2.61 -17.11
C VAL A 395 -3.44 2.26 -17.36
N THR A 396 -3.89 2.47 -18.60
CA THR A 396 -5.29 2.26 -19.01
C THR A 396 -5.33 1.24 -20.12
N PRO A 397 -6.22 0.23 -20.05
CA PRO A 397 -6.39 -0.76 -21.11
C PRO A 397 -6.73 -0.08 -22.44
N ARG A 398 -6.11 -0.50 -23.52
CA ARG A 398 -6.49 -0.08 -24.87
C ARG A 398 -7.78 -0.78 -25.28
N THR A 399 -8.77 -0.01 -25.67
CA THR A 399 -9.93 -0.56 -26.37
C THR A 399 -9.47 -0.99 -27.76
N GLU A 400 -9.53 -2.29 -28.04
CA GLU A 400 -9.37 -2.76 -29.40
C GLU A 400 -10.48 -2.12 -30.24
N ARG A 401 -10.11 -1.27 -31.22
CA ARG A 401 -11.07 -0.82 -32.24
C ARG A 401 -11.43 -2.09 -33.05
N ARG A 402 -12.62 -2.60 -32.82
CA ARG A 402 -13.24 -3.61 -33.67
C ARG A 402 -13.56 -3.02 -35.05
#